data_5814d1ec5f1088fe3e3764b74ea91e0b
#
_entry.id   5814d1ec5f1088fe3e3764b74ea91e0b
#
_cell.length_a   1.000
_cell.length_b   1.000
_cell.length_c   1.000
_cell.angle_alpha   90.00
_cell.angle_beta   90.00
_cell.angle_gamma   90.00
#
_symmetry.space_group_name_H-M   'P 1'
#
loop_
_entity.id
_entity.type
_entity.pdbx_description
1 polymer ?
#
loop_
_entity_poly.entity_id
_entity_poly.type
_entity_poly.pdbx_seq_one_letter_code
_entity_poly.pdbx_strand_id
1 'polypeptide(L)'
;MKNKNSAATDLRVFMASFSPANSFAAFNIENLVKLAGFYPHDFEFEEMNQLHFQLHHYINDVRNDENFKNLRSLAELSMMLVKEGKVPRYEIVYKLLKLVLVLPVATAGVERVFSIMNLIKNKRRSKMGQKYLNGCLVTLIEREFFMQTKDEDIITHFQSIKTVSNDKKANTRPIS
;
A
#
# COMPACT_ATOMS: atom_id res chain seq x y z
N MET A 1 19.45 -18.18 11.08
CA MET A 1 18.08 -17.64 11.10
C MET A 1 18.17 -16.11 11.12
N LYS A 2 18.01 -15.43 9.97
CA LYS A 2 17.97 -13.97 9.92
C LYS A 2 16.68 -13.49 10.58
N ASN A 3 16.82 -12.63 11.55
CA ASN A 3 15.77 -12.13 12.41
C ASN A 3 14.69 -11.40 11.55
N LYS A 4 13.44 -11.87 11.55
CA LYS A 4 12.34 -11.28 10.77
C LYS A 4 12.10 -9.78 11.10
N ASN A 5 12.51 -9.32 12.28
CA ASN A 5 12.43 -7.93 12.67
C ASN A 5 13.47 -7.04 11.97
N SER A 6 14.60 -7.58 11.53
CA SER A 6 15.62 -6.81 10.78
C SER A 6 15.10 -6.38 9.41
N ALA A 7 14.50 -7.31 8.65
CA ALA A 7 14.04 -7.01 7.29
C ALA A 7 12.94 -5.94 7.23
N ALA A 8 12.00 -5.93 8.18
CA ALA A 8 10.95 -4.91 8.26
C ALA A 8 11.52 -3.53 8.64
N THR A 9 12.52 -3.50 9.52
CA THR A 9 13.21 -2.27 9.91
C THR A 9 14.01 -1.71 8.75
N ASP A 10 14.73 -2.57 8.01
CA ASP A 10 15.51 -2.18 6.84
C ASP A 10 14.60 -1.59 5.75
N LEU A 11 13.45 -2.21 5.51
CA LEU A 11 12.49 -1.72 4.52
C LEU A 11 11.94 -0.33 4.89
N ARG A 12 11.65 -0.08 6.17
CA ARG A 12 11.22 1.25 6.65
C ARG A 12 12.31 2.31 6.40
N VAL A 13 13.57 1.99 6.65
CA VAL A 13 14.71 2.89 6.42
C VAL A 13 14.84 3.20 4.93
N PHE A 14 14.73 2.18 4.07
CA PHE A 14 14.81 2.38 2.63
C PHE A 14 13.67 3.26 2.09
N MET A 15 12.46 3.07 2.59
CA MET A 15 11.33 3.92 2.20
C MET A 15 11.43 5.35 2.73
N ALA A 16 11.90 5.53 3.97
CA ALA A 16 12.16 6.85 4.52
C ALA A 16 13.17 7.61 3.67
N SER A 17 14.11 6.90 3.03
CA SER A 17 15.09 7.47 2.10
C SER A 17 14.48 8.09 0.84
N PHE A 18 13.22 7.81 0.52
CA PHE A 18 12.50 8.42 -0.61
C PHE A 18 11.62 9.62 -0.19
N SER A 19 11.50 9.86 1.13
CA SER A 19 10.59 10.88 1.67
C SER A 19 10.94 12.28 1.18
N PRO A 20 9.97 13.04 0.63
CA PRO A 20 10.18 14.43 0.24
C PRO A 20 10.20 15.39 1.45
N ALA A 21 9.83 14.92 2.64
CA ALA A 21 9.74 15.75 3.83
C ALA A 21 11.06 16.46 4.13
N ASN A 22 10.97 17.68 4.62
CA ASN A 22 12.11 18.53 4.95
C ASN A 22 13.09 18.68 3.77
N SER A 23 12.57 18.92 2.56
CA SER A 23 13.36 19.05 1.33
C SER A 23 14.26 17.85 1.07
N PHE A 24 13.72 16.67 1.21
CA PHE A 24 14.42 15.40 1.00
C PHE A 24 15.62 15.19 1.95
N ALA A 25 15.52 15.64 3.21
CA ALA A 25 16.61 15.53 4.18
C ALA A 25 17.06 14.07 4.43
N ALA A 26 16.12 13.11 4.37
CA ALA A 26 16.39 11.68 4.57
C ALA A 26 16.83 10.94 3.29
N PHE A 27 16.94 11.64 2.16
CA PHE A 27 17.24 11.01 0.87
C PHE A 27 18.61 10.31 0.88
N ASN A 28 18.62 9.03 0.53
CA ASN A 28 19.83 8.23 0.50
C ASN A 28 19.81 7.27 -0.69
N ILE A 29 20.73 7.50 -1.64
CA ILE A 29 20.84 6.74 -2.90
C ILE A 29 21.17 5.27 -2.63
N GLU A 30 22.11 5.00 -1.74
CA GLU A 30 22.54 3.63 -1.43
C GLU A 30 21.39 2.77 -0.90
N ASN A 31 20.54 3.35 -0.04
CA ASN A 31 19.36 2.66 0.47
C ASN A 31 18.35 2.37 -0.63
N LEU A 32 18.15 3.31 -1.56
CA LEU A 32 17.21 3.16 -2.67
C LEU A 32 17.69 2.14 -3.69
N VAL A 33 18.98 2.09 -3.99
CA VAL A 33 19.58 1.07 -4.85
C VAL A 33 19.49 -0.31 -4.19
N LYS A 34 19.76 -0.41 -2.88
CA LYS A 34 19.58 -1.67 -2.13
C LYS A 34 18.13 -2.13 -2.16
N LEU A 35 17.17 -1.21 -2.02
CA LEU A 35 15.75 -1.52 -2.11
C LEU A 35 15.40 -2.14 -3.47
N ALA A 36 15.81 -1.54 -4.57
CA ALA A 36 15.59 -2.08 -5.91
C ALA A 36 16.22 -3.48 -6.07
N GLY A 37 17.39 -3.72 -5.48
CA GLY A 37 18.10 -5.01 -5.49
C GLY A 37 17.34 -6.15 -4.80
N PHE A 38 16.36 -5.87 -3.92
CA PHE A 38 15.48 -6.91 -3.36
C PHE A 38 14.41 -7.38 -4.34
N TYR A 39 14.21 -6.68 -5.46
CA TYR A 39 13.17 -6.95 -6.46
C TYR A 39 13.78 -7.18 -7.85
N PRO A 40 14.61 -8.25 -8.02
CA PRO A 40 15.34 -8.49 -9.29
C PRO A 40 14.41 -8.85 -10.46
N HIS A 41 13.15 -9.20 -10.20
CA HIS A 41 12.14 -9.40 -11.25
C HIS A 41 11.56 -8.09 -11.78
N ASP A 42 11.64 -7.03 -10.98
CA ASP A 42 11.15 -5.70 -11.35
C ASP A 42 12.27 -4.81 -11.91
N PHE A 43 13.53 -5.04 -11.51
CA PHE A 43 14.67 -4.23 -11.92
C PHE A 43 15.75 -5.09 -12.56
N GLU A 44 15.94 -4.94 -13.85
CA GLU A 44 16.99 -5.61 -14.61
C GLU A 44 18.39 -5.02 -14.29
N PHE A 45 19.43 -5.77 -14.62
CA PHE A 45 20.81 -5.34 -14.32
C PHE A 45 21.16 -3.98 -14.92
N GLU A 46 20.71 -3.72 -16.16
CA GLU A 46 20.94 -2.44 -16.84
C GLU A 46 20.18 -1.30 -16.15
N GLU A 47 18.94 -1.54 -15.74
CA GLU A 47 18.15 -0.57 -14.99
C GLU A 47 18.78 -0.24 -13.63
N MET A 48 19.36 -1.22 -12.95
CA MET A 48 20.08 -1.01 -11.68
C MET A 48 21.26 -0.05 -11.83
N ASN A 49 22.05 -0.20 -12.92
CA ASN A 49 23.15 0.70 -13.23
C ASN A 49 22.66 2.12 -13.53
N GLN A 50 21.60 2.24 -14.33
CA GLN A 50 21.00 3.53 -14.68
C GLN A 50 20.30 4.19 -13.46
N LEU A 51 19.70 3.40 -12.57
CA LEU A 51 19.02 3.90 -11.38
C LEU A 51 19.92 4.78 -10.53
N HIS A 52 21.17 4.35 -10.30
CA HIS A 52 22.13 5.11 -9.51
C HIS A 52 22.38 6.50 -10.11
N PHE A 53 22.59 6.58 -11.44
CA PHE A 53 22.78 7.86 -12.13
C PHE A 53 21.50 8.71 -12.13
N GLN A 54 20.35 8.09 -12.39
CA GLN A 54 19.08 8.81 -12.37
C GLN A 54 18.77 9.39 -11.00
N LEU A 55 19.06 8.67 -9.90
CA LEU A 55 18.85 9.16 -8.53
C LEU A 55 19.69 10.39 -8.21
N HIS A 56 20.94 10.46 -8.69
CA HIS A 56 21.79 11.64 -8.53
C HIS A 56 21.22 12.88 -9.26
N HIS A 57 20.78 12.69 -10.50
CA HIS A 57 20.18 13.80 -11.27
C HIS A 57 18.82 14.19 -10.69
N TYR A 58 18.01 13.21 -10.32
CA TYR A 58 16.69 13.39 -9.73
C TYR A 58 16.74 14.26 -8.47
N ILE A 59 17.59 13.90 -7.51
CA ILE A 59 17.63 14.64 -6.23
C ILE A 59 18.06 16.09 -6.41
N ASN A 60 19.01 16.34 -7.31
CA ASN A 60 19.45 17.71 -7.61
C ASN A 60 18.34 18.51 -8.28
N ASP A 61 17.60 17.90 -9.20
CA ASP A 61 16.49 18.55 -9.89
C ASP A 61 15.34 18.91 -8.94
N VAL A 62 14.86 17.92 -8.16
CA VAL A 62 13.69 18.13 -7.28
C VAL A 62 14.01 19.04 -6.07
N ARG A 63 15.24 19.05 -5.56
CA ARG A 63 15.63 19.97 -4.47
C ARG A 63 15.68 21.42 -4.91
N ASN A 64 16.01 21.68 -6.16
CA ASN A 64 16.10 23.02 -6.73
C ASN A 64 14.76 23.54 -7.29
N ASP A 65 13.75 22.68 -7.39
CA ASP A 65 12.43 23.04 -7.91
C ASP A 65 11.48 23.43 -6.78
N GLU A 66 10.95 24.65 -6.83
CA GLU A 66 10.05 25.21 -5.83
C GLU A 66 8.78 24.36 -5.63
N ASN A 67 8.29 23.70 -6.68
CA ASN A 67 7.09 22.85 -6.63
C ASN A 67 7.26 21.63 -5.72
N PHE A 68 8.50 21.21 -5.45
CA PHE A 68 8.81 20.04 -4.63
C PHE A 68 9.17 20.35 -3.18
N LYS A 69 9.35 21.63 -2.80
CA LYS A 69 9.83 22.02 -1.46
C LYS A 69 8.85 21.71 -0.32
N ASN A 70 7.55 21.74 -0.59
CA ASN A 70 6.52 21.64 0.43
C ASN A 70 5.83 20.27 0.47
N LEU A 71 6.33 19.29 -0.26
CA LEU A 71 5.76 17.95 -0.28
C LEU A 71 6.01 17.22 1.05
N ARG A 72 4.98 16.53 1.55
CA ARG A 72 5.03 15.82 2.83
C ARG A 72 4.93 14.31 2.70
N SER A 73 4.38 13.83 1.58
CA SER A 73 4.12 12.41 1.38
C SER A 73 4.65 11.91 0.04
N LEU A 74 4.88 10.58 -0.04
CA LEU A 74 5.27 9.93 -1.29
C LEU A 74 4.17 9.99 -2.35
N ALA A 75 2.90 10.02 -1.93
CA ALA A 75 1.78 10.17 -2.86
C ALA A 75 1.78 11.57 -3.51
N GLU A 76 1.98 12.63 -2.73
CA GLU A 76 2.15 13.99 -3.25
C GLU A 76 3.34 14.09 -4.19
N LEU A 77 4.47 13.45 -3.85
CA LEU A 77 5.66 13.38 -4.69
C LEU A 77 5.34 12.73 -6.04
N SER A 78 4.64 11.58 -6.03
CA SER A 78 4.23 10.89 -7.24
C SER A 78 3.34 11.77 -8.14
N MET A 79 2.34 12.41 -7.55
CA MET A 79 1.44 13.32 -8.28
C MET A 79 2.19 14.52 -8.86
N MET A 80 3.13 15.09 -8.12
CA MET A 80 3.90 16.25 -8.59
C MET A 80 4.84 15.87 -9.74
N LEU A 81 5.50 14.70 -9.69
CA LEU A 81 6.33 14.22 -10.80
C LEU A 81 5.53 14.04 -12.10
N VAL A 82 4.29 13.57 -11.99
CA VAL A 82 3.39 13.45 -13.14
C VAL A 82 2.97 14.82 -13.65
N LYS A 83 2.55 15.71 -12.75
CA LYS A 83 2.11 17.07 -13.06
C LYS A 83 3.17 17.89 -13.80
N GLU A 84 4.41 17.83 -13.31
CA GLU A 84 5.55 18.55 -13.87
C GLU A 84 6.19 17.83 -15.08
N GLY A 85 5.61 16.71 -15.54
CA GLY A 85 6.10 15.98 -16.70
C GLY A 85 7.51 15.39 -16.52
N LYS A 86 7.95 15.15 -15.29
CA LYS A 86 9.30 14.64 -14.97
C LYS A 86 9.40 13.11 -15.07
N VAL A 87 8.28 12.40 -15.18
CA VAL A 87 8.24 10.93 -15.23
C VAL A 87 9.07 10.34 -16.37
N PRO A 88 8.99 10.81 -17.63
CA PRO A 88 9.80 10.24 -18.72
C PRO A 88 11.31 10.43 -18.52
N ARG A 89 11.70 11.49 -17.81
CA ARG A 89 13.12 11.78 -17.53
C ARG A 89 13.68 10.88 -16.44
N TYR A 90 12.84 10.46 -15.47
CA TYR A 90 13.22 9.68 -14.30
C TYR A 90 12.40 8.39 -14.21
N GLU A 91 12.29 7.67 -15.33
CA GLU A 91 11.41 6.52 -15.48
C GLU A 91 11.71 5.42 -14.44
N ILE A 92 12.99 5.09 -14.24
CA ILE A 92 13.40 4.03 -13.31
C ILE A 92 13.20 4.48 -11.86
N VAL A 93 13.47 5.77 -11.56
CA VAL A 93 13.20 6.34 -10.24
C VAL A 93 11.70 6.33 -9.95
N TYR A 94 10.87 6.66 -10.95
CA TYR A 94 9.41 6.64 -10.81
C TYR A 94 8.87 5.20 -10.67
N LYS A 95 9.49 4.23 -11.35
CA LYS A 95 9.20 2.79 -11.18
C LYS A 95 9.47 2.35 -9.75
N LEU A 96 10.62 2.76 -9.18
CA LEU A 96 10.96 2.50 -7.78
C LEU A 96 9.99 3.20 -6.80
N LEU A 97 9.59 4.44 -7.07
CA LEU A 97 8.60 5.16 -6.26
C LEU A 97 7.25 4.43 -6.27
N LYS A 98 6.79 3.94 -7.42
CA LYS A 98 5.55 3.13 -7.50
C LYS A 98 5.67 1.86 -6.68
N LEU A 99 6.80 1.15 -6.74
CA LEU A 99 7.05 -0.01 -5.90
C LEU A 99 6.92 0.33 -4.42
N VAL A 100 7.55 1.41 -3.97
CA VAL A 100 7.49 1.89 -2.58
C VAL A 100 6.05 2.20 -2.15
N LEU A 101 5.24 2.80 -3.01
CA LEU A 101 3.83 3.10 -2.73
C LEU A 101 2.94 1.85 -2.59
N VAL A 102 3.29 0.77 -3.32
CA VAL A 102 2.54 -0.49 -3.29
C VAL A 102 3.00 -1.42 -2.17
N LEU A 103 4.25 -1.29 -1.74
CA LEU A 103 4.78 -2.14 -0.68
C LEU A 103 3.98 -1.96 0.61
N PRO A 104 3.48 -3.07 1.20
CA PRO A 104 2.78 -3.03 2.48
C PRO A 104 3.80 -2.79 3.60
N VAL A 105 4.31 -1.58 3.65
CA VAL A 105 5.13 -1.22 4.79
C VAL A 105 4.26 -1.17 6.00
N ALA A 106 4.75 -1.75 7.08
CA ALA A 106 4.19 -1.64 8.41
C ALA A 106 4.12 -0.15 8.81
N THR A 107 3.26 0.57 8.12
CA THR A 107 2.74 1.86 8.56
C THR A 107 1.92 1.60 9.81
N ALA A 108 1.63 2.64 10.56
CA ALA A 108 0.67 2.58 11.67
C ALA A 108 -0.63 1.83 11.30
N GLY A 109 -0.99 1.78 10.01
CA GLY A 109 -2.09 1.00 9.47
C GLY A 109 -1.90 -0.51 9.59
N VAL A 110 -0.74 -1.04 9.21
CA VAL A 110 -0.48 -2.50 9.31
C VAL A 110 -0.31 -2.93 10.76
N GLU A 111 0.33 -2.12 11.61
CA GLU A 111 0.40 -2.38 13.05
C GLU A 111 -1.00 -2.35 13.69
N ARG A 112 -1.85 -1.42 13.25
CA ARG A 112 -3.26 -1.36 13.66
C ARG A 112 -4.02 -2.61 13.22
N VAL A 113 -3.84 -3.08 11.98
CA VAL A 113 -4.46 -4.32 11.48
C VAL A 113 -4.01 -5.53 12.27
N PHE A 114 -2.72 -5.68 12.57
CA PHE A 114 -2.22 -6.78 13.41
C PHE A 114 -2.74 -6.69 14.85
N SER A 115 -2.81 -5.50 15.43
CA SER A 115 -3.38 -5.28 16.76
C SER A 115 -4.87 -5.65 16.78
N ILE A 116 -5.63 -5.22 15.78
CA ILE A 116 -7.05 -5.57 15.59
C ILE A 116 -7.21 -7.07 15.38
N MET A 117 -6.36 -7.69 14.55
CA MET A 117 -6.41 -9.14 14.31
C MET A 117 -6.15 -9.94 15.58
N ASN A 118 -5.22 -9.49 16.43
CA ASN A 118 -4.98 -10.10 17.74
C ASN A 118 -6.16 -9.90 18.69
N LEU A 119 -6.85 -8.76 18.64
CA LEU A 119 -8.06 -8.50 19.40
C LEU A 119 -9.22 -9.42 18.99
N ILE A 120 -9.40 -9.64 17.69
CA ILE A 120 -10.43 -10.52 17.14
C ILE A 120 -10.08 -11.99 17.37
N LYS A 121 -8.84 -12.39 17.14
CA LYS A 121 -8.29 -13.74 17.37
C LYS A 121 -7.73 -13.89 18.78
N ASN A 122 -8.53 -13.65 19.80
CA ASN A 122 -8.13 -14.01 21.14
C ASN A 122 -8.26 -15.54 21.38
N LYS A 123 -7.70 -16.03 22.50
CA LYS A 123 -7.71 -17.47 22.84
C LYS A 123 -9.11 -18.13 22.81
N ARG A 124 -10.18 -17.36 23.00
CA ARG A 124 -11.57 -17.85 22.98
C ARG A 124 -12.19 -17.90 21.58
N ARG A 125 -11.61 -17.18 20.61
CA ARG A 125 -12.11 -17.09 19.22
C ARG A 125 -11.13 -17.65 18.18
N SER A 126 -10.22 -18.53 18.59
CA SER A 126 -9.23 -19.15 17.71
C SER A 126 -9.82 -20.00 16.58
N LYS A 127 -11.07 -20.46 16.71
CA LYS A 127 -11.79 -21.29 15.71
C LYS A 127 -12.58 -20.48 14.68
N MET A 128 -12.44 -19.14 14.65
CA MET A 128 -13.14 -18.30 13.67
C MET A 128 -12.66 -18.62 12.26
N GLY A 129 -13.60 -18.94 11.36
CA GLY A 129 -13.31 -19.21 9.94
C GLY A 129 -12.78 -17.97 9.20
N GLN A 130 -11.96 -18.18 8.18
CA GLN A 130 -11.27 -17.13 7.42
C GLN A 130 -12.23 -16.08 6.84
N LYS A 131 -13.38 -16.48 6.31
CA LYS A 131 -14.37 -15.55 5.76
C LYS A 131 -14.91 -14.58 6.80
N TYR A 132 -15.17 -15.08 8.01
CA TYR A 132 -15.69 -14.26 9.10
C TYR A 132 -14.63 -13.31 9.65
N LEU A 133 -13.38 -13.78 9.76
CA LEU A 133 -12.24 -12.96 10.15
C LEU A 133 -12.03 -11.80 9.16
N ASN A 134 -12.06 -12.08 7.86
CA ASN A 134 -11.91 -11.06 6.83
C ASN A 134 -13.04 -10.01 6.91
N GLY A 135 -14.29 -10.43 7.09
CA GLY A 135 -15.41 -9.51 7.29
C GLY A 135 -15.20 -8.58 8.49
N CYS A 136 -14.81 -9.14 9.64
CA CYS A 136 -14.53 -8.34 10.83
C CYS A 136 -13.35 -7.37 10.63
N LEU A 137 -12.29 -7.79 9.93
CA LEU A 137 -11.13 -6.96 9.64
C LEU A 137 -11.51 -5.78 8.73
N VAL A 138 -12.24 -6.04 7.65
CA VAL A 138 -12.69 -4.99 6.73
C VAL A 138 -13.55 -3.95 7.46
N THR A 139 -14.51 -4.40 8.26
CA THR A 139 -15.40 -3.50 9.03
C THR A 139 -14.62 -2.62 10.02
N LEU A 140 -13.56 -3.16 10.63
CA LEU A 140 -12.76 -2.41 11.61
C LEU A 140 -11.73 -1.48 10.96
N ILE A 141 -11.18 -1.87 9.80
CA ILE A 141 -10.22 -1.05 9.06
C ILE A 141 -10.95 0.13 8.41
N GLU A 142 -12.10 -0.13 7.77
CA GLU A 142 -12.91 0.84 7.06
C GLU A 142 -14.01 1.44 7.97
N ARG A 143 -13.73 1.54 9.26
CA ARG A 143 -14.71 2.01 10.25
C ARG A 143 -15.32 3.36 9.90
N GLU A 144 -14.52 4.30 9.42
CA GLU A 144 -14.99 5.63 9.05
C GLU A 144 -16.01 5.58 7.89
N PHE A 145 -15.76 4.71 6.91
CA PHE A 145 -16.70 4.46 5.82
C PHE A 145 -18.01 3.84 6.34
N PHE A 146 -17.92 2.83 7.21
CA PHE A 146 -19.12 2.19 7.78
C PHE A 146 -19.93 3.13 8.66
N MET A 147 -19.31 4.05 9.39
CA MET A 147 -20.02 5.05 10.20
C MET A 147 -20.79 6.08 9.37
N GLN A 148 -20.44 6.24 8.10
CA GLN A 148 -21.15 7.12 7.15
C GLN A 148 -22.28 6.41 6.40
N THR A 149 -22.31 5.07 6.41
CA THR A 149 -23.32 4.27 5.72
C THR A 149 -24.57 4.18 6.59
N LYS A 150 -25.75 4.45 6.00
CA LYS A 150 -27.02 4.37 6.71
C LYS A 150 -27.43 2.91 6.89
N ASP A 151 -28.01 2.61 8.05
CA ASP A 151 -28.50 1.26 8.37
C ASP A 151 -29.57 0.78 7.38
N GLU A 152 -30.42 1.69 6.89
CA GLU A 152 -31.45 1.39 5.90
C GLU A 152 -30.85 0.88 4.58
N ASP A 153 -29.73 1.44 4.12
CA ASP A 153 -29.05 1.02 2.89
C ASP A 153 -28.50 -0.41 3.03
N ILE A 154 -27.94 -0.71 4.19
CA ILE A 154 -27.42 -2.05 4.52
C ILE A 154 -28.56 -3.06 4.56
N ILE A 155 -29.67 -2.76 5.22
CA ILE A 155 -30.84 -3.63 5.35
C ILE A 155 -31.47 -3.88 3.98
N THR A 156 -31.64 -2.84 3.16
CA THR A 156 -32.21 -2.93 1.82
C THR A 156 -31.34 -3.82 0.92
N HIS A 157 -30.02 -3.63 0.97
CA HIS A 157 -29.07 -4.45 0.21
C HIS A 157 -29.12 -5.92 0.65
N PHE A 158 -29.17 -6.18 1.96
CA PHE A 158 -29.24 -7.53 2.50
C PHE A 158 -30.56 -8.24 2.12
N GLN A 159 -31.67 -7.52 2.10
CA GLN A 159 -32.98 -8.05 1.66
C GLN A 159 -32.95 -8.38 0.18
N SER A 160 -32.33 -7.56 -0.66
CA SER A 160 -32.20 -7.81 -2.11
C SER A 160 -31.39 -9.09 -2.42
N ILE A 161 -30.35 -9.37 -1.64
CA ILE A 161 -29.55 -10.60 -1.78
C ILE A 161 -30.37 -11.85 -1.40
N LYS A 162 -31.23 -11.76 -0.36
CA LYS A 162 -32.07 -12.88 0.05
C LYS A 162 -33.14 -13.22 -0.98
N THR A 163 -33.78 -12.24 -1.62
CA THR A 163 -34.77 -12.47 -2.69
C THR A 163 -34.15 -13.16 -3.89
N VAL A 164 -32.97 -12.71 -4.36
CA VAL A 164 -32.26 -13.35 -5.47
C VAL A 164 -31.83 -14.80 -5.15
N SER A 165 -31.53 -15.10 -3.89
CA SER A 165 -31.15 -16.47 -3.46
C SER A 165 -32.34 -17.41 -3.40
N ASN A 166 -33.56 -16.93 -3.11
CA ASN A 166 -34.78 -17.72 -3.09
C ASN A 166 -35.29 -18.01 -4.50
N ASP A 167 -35.19 -17.08 -5.43
CA ASP A 167 -35.57 -17.26 -6.83
C ASP A 167 -34.69 -18.30 -7.54
N LYS A 168 -33.40 -18.39 -7.20
CA LYS A 168 -32.51 -19.46 -7.72
C LYS A 168 -32.85 -20.85 -7.20
N LYS A 169 -33.42 -20.98 -5.99
CA LYS A 169 -33.85 -22.27 -5.43
C LYS A 169 -35.22 -22.72 -5.95
N ALA A 170 -36.07 -21.80 -6.40
CA ALA A 170 -37.37 -22.13 -6.96
C ALA A 170 -37.28 -22.66 -8.38
N ASN A 171 -36.21 -22.33 -9.12
CA ASN A 171 -36.03 -22.72 -10.53
C ASN A 171 -35.26 -24.04 -10.74
N THR A 172 -34.94 -24.77 -9.66
CA THR A 172 -34.25 -26.07 -9.71
C THR A 172 -35.13 -27.21 -9.17
N ARG A 173 -36.40 -27.30 -9.61
CA ARG A 173 -37.17 -28.53 -9.45
C ARG A 173 -37.05 -29.37 -10.75
N PRO A 174 -36.56 -30.62 -10.70
CA PRO A 174 -36.55 -31.46 -11.87
C PRO A 174 -37.98 -31.81 -12.26
N ILE A 175 -38.29 -31.65 -13.54
CA ILE A 175 -39.50 -32.17 -14.17
C ILE A 175 -39.30 -33.68 -14.20
N SER A 176 -40.13 -34.39 -13.42
CA SER A 176 -40.31 -35.85 -13.50
C SER A 176 -41.15 -36.23 -14.68
#